data_a46c6727a7d5dc28993a2b36a82da250
#
_entry.id   a46c6727a7d5dc28993a2b36a82da250
#
_cell.length_a   1.000
_cell.length_b   1.000
_cell.length_c   1.000
_cell.angle_alpha   90.00
_cell.angle_beta   90.00
_cell.angle_gamma   90.00
#
_symmetry.space_group_name_H-M   'P 1'
#
loop_
_entity.id
_entity.type
_entity.pdbx_description
1 polymer ?
#
loop_
_entity_poly.entity_id
_entity_poly.type
_entity_poly.pdbx_seq_one_letter_code
_entity_poly.pdbx_strand_id
1 'polypeptide(L)'
;QEVVRPFFAVELKFDGDETLRMWTGQGTLVLDDGTQWIGAGNLLDISSIEETAEMAVKGATITLSGVPSEVLSLALSEPYQGRVCNIYFGTFSTGSLLKETGNYILLQDGSRINVETGEKGFNQLFSGYMDQMNIDDSAETSTIELKVENRLIDLERARVARYTQFYQKSVYPDDDGLNFVEDLQTRKVPWGRSEDA
;
A
#
# COMPACT_ATOMS: atom_id res chain seq x y z
N GLN A 1 -24.57 -25.20 0.62
CA GLN A 1 -24.15 -23.80 0.76
C GLN A 1 -22.67 -23.74 0.42
N GLU A 2 -22.31 -22.86 -0.50
CA GLU A 2 -20.91 -22.53 -0.82
C GLU A 2 -20.31 -21.83 0.41
N VAL A 3 -19.27 -22.38 1.00
CA VAL A 3 -18.57 -21.77 2.13
C VAL A 3 -17.50 -20.86 1.53
N VAL A 4 -17.64 -19.57 1.74
CA VAL A 4 -16.67 -18.57 1.31
C VAL A 4 -15.74 -18.28 2.49
N ARG A 5 -14.43 -18.41 2.28
CA ARG A 5 -13.41 -18.05 3.29
C ARG A 5 -12.72 -16.76 2.87
N PRO A 6 -12.89 -15.69 3.64
CA PRO A 6 -12.20 -14.43 3.37
C PRO A 6 -10.73 -14.53 3.78
N PHE A 7 -9.87 -13.79 3.07
CA PHE A 7 -8.48 -13.57 3.47
C PHE A 7 -8.06 -12.13 3.13
N PHE A 8 -7.06 -11.67 3.82
CA PHE A 8 -6.40 -10.40 3.52
C PHE A 8 -5.00 -10.65 3.02
N ALA A 9 -4.53 -9.72 2.19
CA ALA A 9 -3.16 -9.74 1.70
C ALA A 9 -2.59 -8.31 1.69
N VAL A 10 -1.30 -8.20 1.92
CA VAL A 10 -0.57 -6.94 2.02
C VAL A 10 0.63 -6.99 1.10
N GLU A 11 0.77 -5.97 0.26
CA GLU A 11 1.93 -5.75 -0.59
C GLU A 11 2.67 -4.50 -0.12
N LEU A 12 3.92 -4.68 0.28
CA LEU A 12 4.83 -3.62 0.68
C LEU A 12 5.92 -3.48 -0.41
N LYS A 13 6.04 -2.28 -0.98
CA LYS A 13 7.07 -1.99 -1.97
C LYS A 13 8.22 -1.24 -1.30
N PHE A 14 9.42 -1.76 -1.44
CA PHE A 14 10.65 -1.15 -0.96
C PHE A 14 11.43 -0.51 -2.12
N ASP A 15 12.60 -0.01 -1.85
CA ASP A 15 13.50 0.52 -2.90
C ASP A 15 14.06 -0.63 -3.77
N GLY A 16 14.50 -0.33 -4.99
CA GLY A 16 15.16 -1.31 -5.85
C GLY A 16 14.29 -2.44 -6.42
N ASP A 17 12.97 -2.22 -6.60
CA ASP A 17 11.99 -3.21 -7.08
C ASP A 17 11.71 -4.38 -6.12
N GLU A 18 12.22 -4.33 -4.90
CA GLU A 18 11.88 -5.32 -3.90
C GLU A 18 10.44 -5.14 -3.42
N THR A 19 9.69 -6.22 -3.51
CA THR A 19 8.27 -6.23 -3.11
C THR A 19 8.00 -7.41 -2.20
N LEU A 20 7.56 -7.10 -0.98
CA LEU A 20 7.13 -8.11 -0.04
C LEU A 20 5.62 -8.31 -0.15
N ARG A 21 5.20 -9.54 -0.39
CA ARG A 21 3.80 -9.93 -0.50
C ARG A 21 3.46 -10.98 0.54
N MET A 22 2.51 -10.66 1.39
CA MET A 22 2.07 -11.54 2.48
C MET A 22 0.56 -11.68 2.48
N TRP A 23 0.05 -12.81 2.96
CA TRP A 23 -1.38 -13.06 3.12
C TRP A 23 -1.69 -13.76 4.45
N THR A 24 -2.94 -13.69 4.90
CA THR A 24 -3.39 -14.18 6.22
C THR A 24 -3.47 -15.71 6.35
N GLY A 25 -3.06 -16.45 5.35
CA GLY A 25 -3.05 -17.92 5.44
C GLY A 25 -1.67 -18.50 5.65
N GLN A 26 -1.58 -19.81 5.54
CA GLN A 26 -0.33 -20.58 5.66
C GLN A 26 0.18 -21.00 4.26
N GLY A 27 1.50 -21.11 4.14
CA GLY A 27 2.13 -21.52 2.91
C GLY A 27 2.14 -20.42 1.83
N THR A 28 2.46 -20.79 0.61
CA THR A 28 2.53 -19.85 -0.52
C THR A 28 1.21 -19.87 -1.30
N LEU A 29 0.58 -18.71 -1.42
CA LEU A 29 -0.55 -18.48 -2.31
C LEU A 29 -0.01 -18.03 -3.67
N VAL A 30 -0.41 -18.70 -4.73
CA VAL A 30 -0.08 -18.32 -6.11
C VAL A 30 -1.38 -17.87 -6.77
N LEU A 31 -1.42 -16.64 -7.24
CA LEU A 31 -2.57 -16.09 -7.95
C LEU A 31 -2.57 -16.53 -9.42
N ASP A 32 -3.69 -16.32 -10.11
CA ASP A 32 -3.85 -16.69 -11.53
C ASP A 32 -2.84 -15.98 -12.46
N ASP A 33 -2.34 -14.80 -12.04
CA ASP A 33 -1.30 -14.05 -12.75
C ASP A 33 0.14 -14.58 -12.50
N GLY A 34 0.27 -15.63 -11.69
CA GLY A 34 1.55 -16.20 -11.29
C GLY A 34 2.23 -15.48 -10.12
N THR A 35 1.63 -14.44 -9.56
CA THR A 35 2.18 -13.71 -8.40
C THR A 35 2.14 -14.59 -7.15
N GLN A 36 3.25 -14.62 -6.43
CA GLN A 36 3.39 -15.42 -5.21
C GLN A 36 3.28 -14.54 -3.97
N TRP A 37 2.50 -15.04 -2.99
CA TRP A 37 2.27 -14.42 -1.70
C TRP A 37 2.68 -15.37 -0.58
N ILE A 38 3.47 -14.90 0.34
CA ILE A 38 3.97 -15.70 1.46
C ILE A 38 2.90 -15.69 2.57
N GLY A 39 2.55 -16.87 3.04
CA GLY A 39 1.67 -16.99 4.21
C GLY A 39 2.34 -16.45 5.45
N ALA A 40 1.80 -15.37 5.98
CA ALA A 40 2.30 -14.77 7.23
C ALA A 40 1.82 -15.53 8.48
N GLY A 41 1.03 -16.62 8.31
CA GLY A 41 0.49 -17.47 9.38
C GLY A 41 -0.35 -16.72 10.41
N ASN A 42 0.11 -15.57 10.81
CA ASN A 42 -0.45 -14.69 11.81
C ASN A 42 -0.38 -13.22 11.37
N LEU A 43 -0.83 -12.90 10.16
CA LEU A 43 -1.21 -11.52 9.87
C LEU A 43 -2.36 -11.21 10.83
N LEU A 44 -2.06 -10.51 11.90
CA LEU A 44 -2.94 -10.53 13.06
C LEU A 44 -4.12 -9.61 12.91
N ASP A 45 -3.88 -8.40 12.44
CA ASP A 45 -4.95 -7.41 12.42
C ASP A 45 -4.68 -6.33 11.37
N ILE A 46 -5.75 -5.96 10.69
CA ILE A 46 -5.82 -4.74 9.91
C ILE A 46 -6.90 -3.89 10.58
N SER A 47 -6.53 -2.71 11.07
CA SER A 47 -7.51 -1.80 11.65
C SER A 47 -8.62 -1.48 10.66
N SER A 48 -9.75 -0.98 11.13
CA SER A 48 -10.82 -0.52 10.25
C SER A 48 -10.28 0.53 9.27
N ILE A 49 -10.53 0.30 7.98
CA ILE A 49 -10.26 1.28 6.93
C ILE A 49 -11.50 2.17 6.87
N GLU A 50 -11.37 3.41 7.36
CA GLU A 50 -12.49 4.34 7.35
C GLU A 50 -12.54 5.07 6.01
N GLU A 51 -13.65 4.92 5.30
CA GLU A 51 -14.01 5.74 4.15
C GLU A 51 -14.99 6.83 4.58
N THR A 52 -14.60 8.08 4.41
CA THR A 52 -15.50 9.22 4.66
C THR A 52 -15.64 10.05 3.38
N ALA A 53 -16.79 10.72 3.25
CA ALA A 53 -17.01 11.66 2.16
C ALA A 53 -16.15 12.94 2.28
N GLU A 54 -15.47 13.12 3.39
CA GLU A 54 -14.52 14.21 3.60
C GLU A 54 -13.17 13.84 3.01
N MET A 55 -12.54 14.76 2.30
CA MET A 55 -11.15 14.65 1.81
C MET A 55 -10.16 14.79 2.98
N ALA A 56 -10.20 13.85 3.91
CA ALA A 56 -9.27 13.81 5.04
C ALA A 56 -8.26 12.68 4.85
N VAL A 57 -7.01 12.94 5.21
CA VAL A 57 -5.99 11.90 5.29
C VAL A 57 -6.37 10.96 6.42
N LYS A 58 -6.69 9.72 6.06
CA LYS A 58 -6.95 8.65 7.01
C LYS A 58 -5.97 7.52 6.76
N GLY A 59 -5.49 6.95 7.85
CA GLY A 59 -4.55 5.85 7.83
C GLY A 59 -5.19 4.53 8.21
N ALA A 60 -4.48 3.45 7.99
CA ALA A 60 -4.75 2.14 8.54
C ALA A 60 -3.52 1.65 9.31
N THR A 61 -3.75 0.83 10.31
CA THR A 61 -2.66 0.15 11.02
C THR A 61 -2.70 -1.33 10.66
N ILE A 62 -1.56 -1.86 10.27
CA ILE A 62 -1.36 -3.27 9.93
C ILE A 62 -0.46 -3.86 11.01
N THR A 63 -0.92 -4.88 11.70
CA THR A 63 -0.12 -5.60 12.68
C THR A 63 0.26 -6.97 12.12
N LEU A 64 1.55 -7.21 11.97
CA LEU A 64 2.14 -8.45 11.49
C LEU A 64 2.84 -9.15 12.64
N SER A 65 2.55 -10.44 12.86
CA SER A 65 3.27 -11.24 13.85
C SER A 65 3.78 -12.53 13.22
N GLY A 66 4.82 -13.09 13.81
CA GLY A 66 5.46 -14.30 13.29
C GLY A 66 6.17 -14.08 11.95
N VAL A 67 6.62 -12.87 11.71
CA VAL A 67 7.32 -12.48 10.48
C VAL A 67 8.67 -13.19 10.41
N PRO A 68 9.04 -13.82 9.29
CA PRO A 68 10.36 -14.41 9.10
C PRO A 68 11.49 -13.39 9.32
N SER A 69 12.60 -13.83 9.88
CA SER A 69 13.76 -12.96 10.18
C SER A 69 14.32 -12.24 8.94
N GLU A 70 14.17 -12.83 7.77
CA GLU A 70 14.56 -12.23 6.49
C GLU A 70 13.73 -10.99 6.17
N VAL A 71 12.43 -11.04 6.43
CA VAL A 71 11.51 -9.91 6.24
C VAL A 71 11.80 -8.81 7.27
N LEU A 72 12.09 -9.20 8.50
CA LEU A 72 12.48 -8.27 9.55
C LEU A 72 13.79 -7.55 9.18
N SER A 73 14.77 -8.27 8.64
CA SER A 73 16.03 -7.69 8.20
C SER A 73 15.84 -6.70 7.04
N LEU A 74 14.96 -7.02 6.10
CA LEU A 74 14.60 -6.12 5.00
C LEU A 74 13.95 -4.84 5.52
N ALA A 75 12.96 -4.96 6.41
CA ALA A 75 12.27 -3.82 7.00
C ALA A 75 13.20 -2.90 7.80
N LEU A 76 14.26 -3.45 8.41
CA LEU A 76 15.25 -2.68 9.17
C LEU A 76 16.33 -2.04 8.31
N SER A 77 16.66 -2.64 7.15
CA SER A 77 17.77 -2.19 6.30
C SER A 77 17.34 -1.18 5.25
N GLU A 78 16.08 -1.23 4.81
CA GLU A 78 15.59 -0.43 3.69
C GLU A 78 14.74 0.77 4.16
N PRO A 79 14.84 1.93 3.47
CA PRO A 79 13.99 3.07 3.77
C PRO A 79 12.54 2.77 3.36
N TYR A 80 11.69 2.50 4.33
CA TYR A 80 10.28 2.16 4.12
C TYR A 80 9.37 3.39 4.07
N GLN A 81 9.74 4.48 4.72
CA GLN A 81 8.89 5.67 4.86
C GLN A 81 8.57 6.30 3.49
N GLY A 82 7.29 6.56 3.25
CA GLY A 82 6.82 7.09 1.98
C GLY A 82 6.74 6.06 0.83
N ARG A 83 7.03 4.78 1.09
CA ARG A 83 6.91 3.71 0.12
C ARG A 83 5.48 3.17 0.06
N VAL A 84 5.12 2.61 -1.07
CA VAL A 84 3.73 2.18 -1.35
C VAL A 84 3.39 0.93 -0.54
N CYS A 85 2.22 0.98 0.11
CA CYS A 85 1.57 -0.16 0.74
C CYS A 85 0.18 -0.34 0.12
N ASN A 86 -0.12 -1.57 -0.31
CA ASN A 86 -1.43 -1.96 -0.83
C ASN A 86 -2.02 -3.06 0.05
N ILE A 87 -3.31 -2.94 0.37
CA ILE A 87 -4.06 -3.94 1.11
C ILE A 87 -5.11 -4.51 0.17
N TYR A 88 -5.19 -5.83 0.13
CA TYR A 88 -6.13 -6.57 -0.71
C TYR A 88 -7.05 -7.43 0.16
N PHE A 89 -8.23 -7.66 -0.36
CA PHE A 89 -9.19 -8.60 0.17
C PHE A 89 -9.49 -9.65 -0.89
N GLY A 90 -9.45 -10.90 -0.49
CA GLY A 90 -9.79 -12.00 -1.37
C GLY A 90 -10.71 -12.99 -0.68
N THR A 91 -11.28 -13.86 -1.45
CA THR A 91 -12.11 -14.96 -0.97
C THR A 91 -11.75 -16.25 -1.68
N PHE A 92 -11.69 -17.34 -0.94
CA PHE A 92 -11.64 -18.66 -1.51
C PHE A 92 -13.04 -19.26 -1.61
N SER A 93 -13.33 -19.94 -2.70
CA SER A 93 -14.48 -20.81 -2.76
C SER A 93 -14.07 -22.23 -2.43
N THR A 94 -14.87 -22.92 -1.61
CA THR A 94 -14.66 -24.34 -1.34
C THR A 94 -15.41 -25.18 -2.35
N GLY A 95 -14.70 -26.02 -3.11
CA GLY A 95 -15.26 -27.09 -3.92
C GLY A 95 -15.16 -28.44 -3.20
N SER A 96 -15.94 -29.42 -3.63
CA SER A 96 -15.81 -30.81 -3.13
C SER A 96 -14.96 -31.63 -4.09
N LEU A 97 -14.07 -32.46 -3.57
CA LEU A 97 -13.32 -33.42 -4.38
C LEU A 97 -14.25 -34.42 -5.03
N LEU A 98 -14.09 -34.59 -6.34
CA LEU A 98 -14.78 -35.60 -7.13
C LEU A 98 -13.81 -36.72 -7.52
N LYS A 99 -14.32 -37.94 -7.56
CA LYS A 99 -13.62 -39.04 -8.23
C LYS A 99 -13.67 -38.81 -9.73
N GLU A 100 -12.78 -39.45 -10.48
CA GLU A 100 -12.76 -39.45 -11.95
C GLU A 100 -14.16 -39.83 -12.57
N THR A 101 -14.95 -40.61 -11.81
CA THR A 101 -16.31 -41.03 -12.20
C THR A 101 -17.38 -39.97 -11.90
N GLY A 102 -17.02 -38.76 -11.42
CA GLY A 102 -17.96 -37.71 -11.10
C GLY A 102 -18.66 -37.82 -9.73
N ASN A 103 -18.36 -38.84 -8.93
CA ASN A 103 -18.89 -38.98 -7.57
C ASN A 103 -18.01 -38.26 -6.54
N TYR A 104 -18.62 -37.74 -5.47
CA TYR A 104 -17.87 -37.12 -4.39
C TYR A 104 -16.98 -38.12 -3.64
N ILE A 105 -15.80 -37.67 -3.26
CA ILE A 105 -14.96 -38.40 -2.30
C ILE A 105 -15.48 -38.06 -0.91
N LEU A 106 -15.84 -39.09 -0.16
CA LEU A 106 -16.39 -38.96 1.19
C LEU A 106 -15.37 -39.37 2.23
N LEU A 107 -15.41 -38.71 3.37
CA LEU A 107 -14.74 -39.17 4.60
C LEU A 107 -15.45 -40.41 5.17
N GLN A 108 -14.83 -41.07 6.16
CA GLN A 108 -15.37 -42.26 6.75
C GLN A 108 -16.74 -42.03 7.46
N ASP A 109 -17.03 -40.80 7.85
CA ASP A 109 -18.29 -40.36 8.46
C ASP A 109 -19.36 -39.99 7.41
N GLY A 110 -19.09 -40.15 6.13
CA GLY A 110 -19.99 -39.81 5.02
C GLY A 110 -19.97 -38.33 4.61
N SER A 111 -19.18 -37.49 5.25
CA SER A 111 -19.01 -36.09 4.85
C SER A 111 -18.14 -35.94 3.58
N ARG A 112 -18.33 -34.86 2.85
CA ARG A 112 -17.57 -34.59 1.62
C ARG A 112 -16.22 -33.99 1.98
N ILE A 113 -15.18 -34.41 1.26
CA ILE A 113 -13.88 -33.73 1.35
C ILE A 113 -13.98 -32.44 0.54
N ASN A 114 -13.90 -31.32 1.22
CA ASN A 114 -13.88 -30.01 0.62
C ASN A 114 -12.45 -29.58 0.34
N VAL A 115 -12.24 -28.97 -0.81
CA VAL A 115 -10.95 -28.40 -1.24
C VAL A 115 -11.17 -26.93 -1.55
N GLU A 116 -10.22 -26.13 -1.26
CA GLU A 116 -10.21 -24.74 -1.72
C GLU A 116 -9.97 -24.74 -3.23
N THR A 117 -10.98 -24.31 -3.99
CA THR A 117 -10.96 -24.28 -5.45
C THR A 117 -10.78 -22.83 -5.92
N GLY A 118 -9.53 -22.39 -5.98
CA GLY A 118 -9.20 -21.10 -6.57
C GLY A 118 -9.65 -19.89 -5.77
N GLU A 119 -9.03 -18.78 -6.04
CA GLU A 119 -9.41 -17.48 -5.51
C GLU A 119 -10.61 -16.92 -6.28
N LYS A 120 -11.51 -16.28 -5.55
CA LYS A 120 -12.56 -15.46 -6.15
C LYS A 120 -12.49 -14.06 -5.57
N GLY A 121 -12.40 -13.06 -6.45
CA GLY A 121 -12.56 -11.67 -6.05
C GLY A 121 -11.41 -11.10 -5.25
N PHE A 122 -10.18 -11.26 -5.73
CA PHE A 122 -9.02 -10.56 -5.18
C PHE A 122 -9.08 -9.08 -5.56
N ASN A 123 -9.44 -8.23 -4.60
CA ASN A 123 -9.66 -6.81 -4.82
C ASN A 123 -8.79 -5.96 -3.90
N GLN A 124 -8.25 -4.88 -4.44
CA GLN A 124 -7.54 -3.89 -3.65
C GLN A 124 -8.53 -3.06 -2.82
N LEU A 125 -8.38 -3.10 -1.50
CA LEU A 125 -9.18 -2.30 -0.57
C LEU A 125 -8.55 -0.95 -0.27
N PHE A 126 -7.24 -0.91 -0.17
CA PHE A 126 -6.52 0.29 0.25
C PHE A 126 -5.21 0.42 -0.51
N SER A 127 -4.83 1.67 -0.82
CA SER A 127 -3.52 2.01 -1.35
C SER A 127 -3.04 3.29 -0.69
N GLY A 128 -1.84 3.23 -0.13
CA GLY A 128 -1.26 4.34 0.60
C GLY A 128 0.25 4.26 0.69
N TYR A 129 0.79 5.00 1.64
CA TYR A 129 2.22 5.06 1.90
C TYR A 129 2.51 4.59 3.33
N MET A 130 3.62 3.88 3.50
CA MET A 130 4.14 3.51 4.81
C MET A 130 4.66 4.77 5.51
N ASP A 131 4.20 5.01 6.75
CA ASP A 131 4.63 6.16 7.56
C ASP A 131 5.53 5.74 8.71
N GLN A 132 4.99 5.00 9.67
CA GLN A 132 5.70 4.55 10.85
C GLN A 132 5.69 3.04 10.95
N MET A 133 6.84 2.48 11.33
CA MET A 133 6.99 1.06 11.60
C MET A 133 7.56 0.90 13.01
N ASN A 134 6.81 0.21 13.87
CA ASN A 134 7.26 -0.19 15.18
C ASN A 134 7.54 -1.69 15.17
N ILE A 135 8.71 -2.07 15.58
CA ILE A 135 9.13 -3.46 15.66
C ILE A 135 9.32 -3.80 17.13
N ASP A 136 8.56 -4.78 17.61
CA ASP A 136 8.70 -5.35 18.93
C ASP A 136 9.19 -6.78 18.78
N ASP A 137 10.46 -6.98 19.10
CA ASP A 137 11.11 -8.28 19.01
C ASP A 137 11.34 -8.82 20.42
N SER A 138 10.45 -9.69 20.87
CA SER A 138 10.54 -10.39 22.14
C SER A 138 11.04 -11.82 21.96
N ALA A 139 11.46 -12.45 23.04
CA ALA A 139 11.98 -13.82 23.00
C ALA A 139 10.95 -14.86 22.52
N GLU A 140 9.67 -14.54 22.56
CA GLU A 140 8.58 -15.45 22.20
C GLU A 140 7.89 -15.08 20.88
N THR A 141 7.80 -13.78 20.56
CA THR A 141 7.09 -13.28 19.38
C THR A 141 7.77 -12.04 18.82
N SER A 142 7.90 -11.97 17.50
CA SER A 142 8.28 -10.76 16.78
C SER A 142 7.03 -10.16 16.15
N THR A 143 6.75 -8.89 16.45
CA THR A 143 5.58 -8.17 15.97
C THR A 143 6.01 -6.90 15.26
N ILE A 144 5.46 -6.66 14.09
CA ILE A 144 5.66 -5.42 13.33
C ILE A 144 4.31 -4.72 13.26
N GLU A 145 4.25 -3.51 13.78
CA GLU A 145 3.11 -2.61 13.63
C GLU A 145 3.47 -1.55 12.59
N LEU A 146 2.77 -1.56 11.46
CA LEU A 146 2.97 -0.63 10.36
C LEU A 146 1.78 0.31 10.25
N LYS A 147 2.03 1.62 10.41
CA LYS A 147 1.05 2.67 10.11
C LYS A 147 1.18 3.08 8.65
N VAL A 148 0.06 3.08 7.95
CA VAL A 148 -0.03 3.46 6.54
C VAL A 148 -1.00 4.63 6.39
N GLU A 149 -0.65 5.58 5.54
CA GLU A 149 -1.44 6.76 5.25
C GLU A 149 -2.01 6.68 3.84
N ASN A 150 -3.23 7.19 3.68
CA ASN A 150 -3.88 7.25 2.38
C ASN A 150 -3.09 8.17 1.42
N ARG A 151 -3.16 7.90 0.12
CA ARG A 151 -2.58 8.74 -0.94
C ARG A 151 -3.05 10.20 -0.93
N LEU A 152 -4.14 10.51 -0.25
CA LEU A 152 -4.59 11.91 -0.07
C LEU A 152 -3.56 12.79 0.64
N ILE A 153 -2.59 12.20 1.35
CA ILE A 153 -1.49 12.95 1.96
C ILE A 153 -0.66 13.73 0.92
N ASP A 154 -0.64 13.27 -0.33
CA ASP A 154 0.02 13.99 -1.42
C ASP A 154 -0.64 15.35 -1.71
N LEU A 155 -1.93 15.52 -1.37
CA LEU A 155 -2.64 16.78 -1.48
C LEU A 155 -2.29 17.76 -0.35
N GLU A 156 -1.93 17.23 0.81
CA GLU A 156 -1.50 18.04 1.97
C GLU A 156 -0.04 18.45 1.89
N ARG A 157 0.77 17.73 1.10
CA ARG A 157 2.16 18.10 0.88
C ARG A 157 2.26 19.40 0.11
N ALA A 158 2.86 20.41 0.78
CA ALA A 158 3.14 21.68 0.13
C ALA A 158 4.06 21.48 -1.08
N ARG A 159 3.55 21.75 -2.27
CA ARG A 159 4.39 21.81 -3.47
C ARG A 159 5.18 23.12 -3.41
N VAL A 160 6.50 23.01 -3.52
CA VAL A 160 7.39 24.18 -3.62
C VAL A 160 7.31 24.71 -5.07
N ALA A 161 6.15 25.18 -5.47
CA ALA A 161 5.98 25.87 -6.72
C ALA A 161 6.17 27.37 -6.46
N ARG A 162 7.18 27.98 -7.03
CA ARG A 162 7.48 29.40 -6.90
C ARG A 162 7.19 30.10 -8.23
N TYR A 163 6.59 31.29 -8.14
CA TYR A 163 6.44 32.15 -9.32
C TYR A 163 7.78 32.85 -9.64
N THR A 164 8.77 32.05 -10.04
CA THR A 164 10.08 32.52 -10.49
C THR A 164 10.38 31.97 -11.86
N GLN A 165 11.15 32.72 -12.68
CA GLN A 165 11.55 32.25 -13.99
C GLN A 165 12.33 30.94 -13.93
N PHE A 166 13.16 30.75 -12.91
CA PHE A 166 13.90 29.52 -12.73
C PHE A 166 12.99 28.30 -12.56
N TYR A 167 11.96 28.42 -11.70
CA TYR A 167 10.99 27.33 -11.51
C TYR A 167 10.16 27.10 -12.78
N GLN A 168 9.72 28.17 -13.44
CA GLN A 168 8.94 28.06 -14.68
C GLN A 168 9.72 27.32 -15.77
N LYS A 169 10.99 27.67 -15.98
CA LYS A 169 11.86 26.98 -16.95
C LYS A 169 12.18 25.53 -16.58
N SER A 170 12.16 25.18 -15.31
CA SER A 170 12.35 23.78 -14.90
C SER A 170 11.19 22.88 -15.31
N VAL A 171 9.98 23.45 -15.45
CA VAL A 171 8.76 22.72 -15.85
C VAL A 171 8.50 22.89 -17.35
N TYR A 172 8.73 24.10 -17.87
CA TYR A 172 8.52 24.50 -19.26
C TYR A 172 9.76 25.23 -19.78
N PRO A 173 10.72 24.53 -20.38
CA PRO A 173 12.04 25.09 -20.74
C PRO A 173 12.00 26.34 -21.63
N ASP A 174 10.99 26.43 -22.50
CA ASP A 174 10.85 27.51 -23.47
C ASP A 174 9.95 28.67 -23.00
N ASP A 175 9.45 28.62 -21.77
CA ASP A 175 8.55 29.66 -21.24
C ASP A 175 9.33 30.76 -20.52
N ASP A 176 9.29 31.96 -21.11
CA ASP A 176 9.91 33.19 -20.61
C ASP A 176 8.90 34.12 -19.90
N GLY A 177 7.67 33.69 -19.68
CA GLY A 177 6.59 34.51 -19.16
C GLY A 177 6.81 35.13 -17.78
N LEU A 178 7.72 34.59 -16.96
CA LEU A 178 8.02 35.08 -15.63
C LEU A 178 9.37 35.82 -15.51
N ASN A 179 10.04 36.13 -16.60
CA ASN A 179 11.33 36.85 -16.58
C ASN A 179 11.29 38.20 -15.83
N PHE A 180 10.14 38.86 -15.83
CA PHE A 180 9.97 40.18 -15.17
C PHE A 180 9.81 40.09 -13.66
N VAL A 181 9.53 38.90 -13.11
CA VAL A 181 9.22 38.74 -11.65
C VAL A 181 10.44 39.03 -10.78
N GLU A 182 11.63 38.68 -11.25
CA GLU A 182 12.87 38.93 -10.53
C GLU A 182 13.20 40.41 -10.50
N ASP A 183 12.95 41.13 -11.60
CA ASP A 183 13.17 42.57 -11.69
C ASP A 183 12.22 43.38 -10.79
N LEU A 184 11.01 42.89 -10.55
CA LEU A 184 10.04 43.59 -9.70
C LEU A 184 10.49 43.71 -8.23
N GLN A 185 11.36 42.83 -7.76
CA GLN A 185 11.86 42.88 -6.37
C GLN A 185 12.84 44.06 -6.14
N THR A 186 13.55 44.47 -7.15
CA THR A 186 14.59 45.47 -7.07
C THR A 186 14.25 46.78 -7.77
N ARG A 187 13.22 46.77 -8.60
CA ARG A 187 12.79 47.89 -9.41
C ARG A 187 12.17 48.98 -8.54
N LYS A 188 12.79 50.15 -8.51
CA LYS A 188 12.17 51.33 -7.89
C LYS A 188 11.05 51.84 -8.79
N VAL A 189 9.82 51.71 -8.34
CA VAL A 189 8.65 52.25 -9.04
C VAL A 189 8.26 53.57 -8.36
N PRO A 190 8.51 54.75 -8.96
CA PRO A 190 8.09 56.03 -8.39
C PRO A 190 6.58 56.15 -8.53
N TRP A 191 5.84 56.06 -7.44
CA TRP A 191 4.41 56.26 -7.40
C TRP A 191 4.08 57.77 -7.51
N GLY A 192 3.49 58.18 -8.62
CA GLY A 192 2.94 59.55 -8.74
C GLY A 192 3.97 60.65 -8.99
N ARG A 193 5.20 60.32 -9.43
CA ARG A 193 6.19 61.28 -9.92
C ARG A 193 6.68 60.85 -11.29
N SER A 194 6.65 61.75 -12.26
CA SER A 194 7.36 61.56 -13.50
C SER A 194 8.89 61.69 -13.23
N GLU A 195 9.68 60.83 -13.87
CA GLU A 195 11.17 60.86 -13.73
C GLU A 195 11.79 62.14 -14.32
N ASP A 196 11.02 63.02 -14.94
CA ASP A 196 11.48 64.27 -15.54
C ASP A 196 11.15 65.49 -14.65
N ALA A 197 11.82 65.60 -13.51
CA ALA A 197 11.89 66.82 -12.72
C ALA A 197 13.22 66.92 -11.95
#